data_66043f1fb7b0b9aef57056fec37ed060
#
_entry.id   66043f1fb7b0b9aef57056fec37ed060
#
_cell.length_a   1.000
_cell.length_b   1.000
_cell.length_c   1.000
_cell.angle_alpha   90.00
_cell.angle_beta   90.00
_cell.angle_gamma   90.00
#
_symmetry.space_group_name_H-M   'P 1'
#
loop_
_entity.id
_entity.type
_entity.pdbx_description
1 polymer ?
#
loop_
_entity_poly.entity_id
_entity_poly.type
_entity_poly.pdbx_seq_one_letter_code
_entity_poly.pdbx_strand_id
1 'polypeptide(L)'
;MAQMMTQTAPTEKPMRKLIEITNLTKVYGVGNVAVHALRGVNMTVEQGEFVAIMGSSGSGKSTLMNILGCLDRPTSGAYILDGQDVSRMSKDQLASVRNKKIGFVFQSYNLLPRFTAAKNLALPMMYNGQSHTSDKERTERALAMLESVGLGDRARHRPNELSGGQQQRVAIARALVNDPSIILADEPTGNLDTHSSMEIMDVLHHLHDRGTTVVMVTHEVDIASRAGRVIYLQDGQIVSDRMDASRTAAAYGHTDGSVG
;
A
#
# COMPACT_ATOMS: atom_id res chain seq x y z
N MET A 1 -44.33 -37.64 -10.74
CA MET A 1 -44.10 -36.51 -9.84
C MET A 1 -42.58 -36.31 -9.72
N ALA A 2 -42.03 -35.38 -10.48
CA ALA A 2 -40.59 -35.08 -10.45
C ALA A 2 -40.38 -33.91 -9.46
N GLN A 3 -39.62 -34.17 -8.38
CA GLN A 3 -39.20 -33.13 -7.44
C GLN A 3 -38.09 -32.30 -8.10
N MET A 4 -38.41 -31.05 -8.39
CA MET A 4 -37.40 -30.01 -8.73
C MET A 4 -36.59 -29.71 -7.46
N MET A 5 -35.32 -30.15 -7.44
CA MET A 5 -34.34 -29.70 -6.48
C MET A 5 -33.93 -28.27 -6.86
N THR A 6 -34.38 -27.30 -6.11
CA THR A 6 -33.90 -25.93 -6.14
C THR A 6 -32.47 -25.92 -5.57
N GLN A 7 -31.47 -25.79 -6.44
CA GLN A 7 -30.10 -25.47 -6.04
C GLN A 7 -30.11 -24.00 -5.51
N THR A 8 -29.96 -23.83 -4.20
CA THR A 8 -29.65 -22.55 -3.58
C THR A 8 -28.24 -22.14 -3.99
N ALA A 9 -28.12 -21.02 -4.69
CA ALA A 9 -26.82 -20.39 -4.98
C ALA A 9 -26.04 -20.13 -3.67
N PRO A 10 -24.71 -20.30 -3.68
CA PRO A 10 -23.90 -20.00 -2.51
C PRO A 10 -24.05 -18.52 -2.17
N THR A 11 -24.50 -18.22 -0.97
CA THR A 11 -24.49 -16.85 -0.40
C THR A 11 -23.04 -16.44 -0.24
N GLU A 12 -22.55 -15.56 -1.13
CA GLU A 12 -21.26 -14.89 -0.96
C GLU A 12 -21.28 -14.18 0.40
N LYS A 13 -20.33 -14.56 1.28
CA LYS A 13 -20.09 -13.82 2.52
C LYS A 13 -19.78 -12.37 2.15
N PRO A 14 -20.45 -11.37 2.77
CA PRO A 14 -20.11 -9.98 2.51
C PRO A 14 -18.62 -9.77 2.78
N MET A 15 -17.88 -9.29 1.76
CA MET A 15 -16.46 -9.03 1.89
C MET A 15 -16.24 -7.95 2.96
N ARG A 16 -15.28 -8.18 3.85
CA ARG A 16 -15.00 -7.28 4.97
C ARG A 16 -14.32 -6.02 4.45
N LYS A 17 -14.92 -4.88 4.71
CA LYS A 17 -14.30 -3.59 4.40
C LYS A 17 -13.07 -3.37 5.28
N LEU A 18 -11.92 -3.17 4.65
CA LEU A 18 -10.66 -2.89 5.34
C LEU A 18 -10.41 -1.39 5.44
N ILE A 19 -10.73 -0.63 4.39
CA ILE A 19 -10.65 0.83 4.34
C ILE A 19 -12.05 1.37 4.04
N GLU A 20 -12.50 2.35 4.84
CA GLU A 20 -13.68 3.16 4.54
C GLU A 20 -13.32 4.64 4.74
N ILE A 21 -13.44 5.40 3.67
CA ILE A 21 -13.22 6.86 3.66
C ILE A 21 -14.51 7.54 3.27
N THR A 22 -14.92 8.53 4.07
CA THR A 22 -16.13 9.30 3.83
C THR A 22 -15.83 10.79 3.88
N ASN A 23 -16.09 11.46 2.76
CA ASN A 23 -15.96 12.92 2.60
C ASN A 23 -14.63 13.47 3.13
N LEU A 24 -13.52 12.78 2.81
CA LEU A 24 -12.20 13.10 3.32
C LEU A 24 -11.64 14.34 2.65
N THR A 25 -11.24 15.33 3.45
CA THR A 25 -10.56 16.53 2.95
C THR A 25 -9.17 16.68 3.55
N LYS A 26 -8.27 17.31 2.81
CA LYS A 26 -6.97 17.75 3.32
C LYS A 26 -6.61 19.09 2.77
N VAL A 27 -6.32 20.02 3.70
CA VAL A 27 -5.89 21.38 3.40
C VAL A 27 -4.56 21.62 4.10
N TYR A 28 -3.57 22.08 3.36
CA TYR A 28 -2.28 22.55 3.89
C TYR A 28 -2.21 24.06 3.83
N GLY A 29 -1.56 24.67 4.81
CA GLY A 29 -1.48 26.13 4.94
C GLY A 29 -2.74 26.77 5.51
N VAL A 30 -2.75 28.07 5.59
CA VAL A 30 -3.86 28.89 6.12
C VAL A 30 -4.06 30.14 5.27
N GLY A 31 -5.29 30.67 5.25
CA GLY A 31 -5.63 31.88 4.52
C GLY A 31 -5.39 31.78 3.00
N ASN A 32 -4.79 32.80 2.40
CA ASN A 32 -4.62 32.91 0.95
C ASN A 32 -3.60 31.93 0.34
N VAL A 33 -2.85 31.20 1.18
CA VAL A 33 -1.88 30.18 0.73
C VAL A 33 -2.38 28.74 1.00
N ALA A 34 -3.67 28.57 1.26
CA ALA A 34 -4.27 27.28 1.52
C ALA A 34 -4.29 26.41 0.24
N VAL A 35 -3.71 25.20 0.31
CA VAL A 35 -3.73 24.20 -0.76
C VAL A 35 -4.70 23.10 -0.39
N HIS A 36 -5.78 22.95 -1.15
CA HIS A 36 -6.77 21.89 -0.98
C HIS A 36 -6.29 20.64 -1.70
N ALA A 37 -5.51 19.82 -1.02
CA ALA A 37 -4.90 18.61 -1.59
C ALA A 37 -5.90 17.47 -1.76
N LEU A 38 -6.93 17.37 -0.90
CA LEU A 38 -8.06 16.44 -1.06
C LEU A 38 -9.38 17.20 -0.83
N ARG A 39 -10.39 16.90 -1.64
CA ARG A 39 -11.64 17.68 -1.74
C ARG A 39 -12.87 16.76 -1.64
N GLY A 40 -13.05 16.07 -0.51
CA GLY A 40 -14.23 15.23 -0.27
C GLY A 40 -14.13 13.85 -0.91
N VAL A 41 -12.97 13.19 -0.75
CA VAL A 41 -12.72 11.83 -1.25
C VAL A 41 -13.62 10.84 -0.51
N ASN A 42 -14.28 9.96 -1.29
CA ASN A 42 -15.00 8.79 -0.79
C ASN A 42 -14.42 7.55 -1.43
N MET A 43 -14.03 6.55 -0.63
CA MET A 43 -13.40 5.32 -1.10
C MET A 43 -13.61 4.19 -0.10
N THR A 44 -13.83 2.99 -0.62
CA THR A 44 -13.85 1.76 0.17
C THR A 44 -12.87 0.78 -0.44
N VAL A 45 -12.10 0.06 0.38
CA VAL A 45 -11.28 -1.07 -0.07
C VAL A 45 -11.65 -2.27 0.78
N GLU A 46 -11.94 -3.38 0.13
CA GLU A 46 -12.27 -4.65 0.78
C GLU A 46 -11.01 -5.45 1.10
N GLN A 47 -11.11 -6.33 2.07
CA GLN A 47 -10.01 -7.21 2.43
C GLN A 47 -9.68 -8.14 1.26
N GLY A 48 -8.41 -8.22 0.89
CA GLY A 48 -7.93 -9.02 -0.23
C GLY A 48 -8.03 -8.34 -1.59
N GLU A 49 -8.44 -7.05 -1.69
CA GLU A 49 -8.35 -6.31 -2.96
C GLU A 49 -6.93 -5.92 -3.32
N PHE A 50 -6.65 -5.85 -4.62
CA PHE A 50 -5.48 -5.16 -5.18
C PHE A 50 -5.95 -3.93 -5.96
N VAL A 51 -5.72 -2.75 -5.38
CA VAL A 51 -6.17 -1.46 -5.91
C VAL A 51 -4.98 -0.63 -6.35
N ALA A 52 -5.04 -0.08 -7.57
CA ALA A 52 -4.11 0.94 -8.04
C ALA A 52 -4.77 2.33 -8.00
N ILE A 53 -4.06 3.31 -7.45
CA ILE A 53 -4.45 4.73 -7.45
C ILE A 53 -3.57 5.44 -8.46
N MET A 54 -4.17 5.96 -9.50
CA MET A 54 -3.53 6.73 -10.56
C MET A 54 -3.92 8.21 -10.50
N GLY A 55 -3.23 9.03 -11.29
CA GLY A 55 -3.52 10.45 -11.48
C GLY A 55 -2.25 11.24 -11.81
N SER A 56 -2.40 12.43 -12.37
CA SER A 56 -1.30 13.33 -12.72
C SER A 56 -0.49 13.80 -11.51
N SER A 57 0.67 14.38 -11.74
CA SER A 57 1.43 15.04 -10.66
C SER A 57 0.59 16.14 -10.01
N GLY A 58 0.64 16.22 -8.68
CA GLY A 58 -0.16 17.19 -7.91
C GLY A 58 -1.64 16.82 -7.71
N SER A 59 -2.15 15.70 -8.24
CA SER A 59 -3.56 15.31 -8.09
C SER A 59 -3.99 14.94 -6.66
N GLY A 60 -3.04 14.77 -5.71
CA GLY A 60 -3.32 14.44 -4.32
C GLY A 60 -2.97 13.01 -3.91
N LYS A 61 -2.38 12.18 -4.79
CA LYS A 61 -2.04 10.76 -4.54
C LYS A 61 -1.17 10.57 -3.29
N SER A 62 -0.06 11.28 -3.20
CA SER A 62 0.86 11.17 -2.04
C SER A 62 0.19 11.66 -0.75
N THR A 63 -0.70 12.67 -0.83
CA THR A 63 -1.50 13.12 0.32
C THR A 63 -2.47 12.02 0.76
N LEU A 64 -3.19 11.40 -0.17
CA LEU A 64 -4.10 10.30 0.12
C LEU A 64 -3.32 9.12 0.71
N MET A 65 -2.19 8.73 0.10
CA MET A 65 -1.31 7.67 0.59
C MET A 65 -0.82 7.93 2.02
N ASN A 66 -0.41 9.17 2.34
CA ASN A 66 0.02 9.54 3.68
C ASN A 66 -1.10 9.41 4.72
N ILE A 67 -2.34 9.75 4.36
CA ILE A 67 -3.48 9.60 5.25
C ILE A 67 -3.85 8.12 5.40
N LEU A 68 -3.92 7.35 4.31
CA LEU A 68 -4.13 5.89 4.35
C LEU A 68 -3.08 5.21 5.22
N GLY A 69 -1.85 5.67 5.14
CA GLY A 69 -0.71 5.18 5.91
C GLY A 69 -0.66 5.66 7.36
N CYS A 70 -1.63 6.42 7.83
CA CYS A 70 -1.58 7.02 9.18
C CYS A 70 -0.30 7.86 9.43
N LEU A 71 0.30 8.41 8.38
CA LEU A 71 1.45 9.34 8.45
C LEU A 71 0.98 10.78 8.62
N ASP A 72 -0.21 11.11 8.11
CA ASP A 72 -0.85 12.41 8.24
C ASP A 72 -2.34 12.23 8.63
N ARG A 73 -2.98 13.32 9.02
CA ARG A 73 -4.39 13.35 9.39
C ARG A 73 -5.22 14.12 8.37
N PRO A 74 -6.46 13.70 8.12
CA PRO A 74 -7.38 14.51 7.34
C PRO A 74 -7.68 15.84 8.05
N THR A 75 -8.05 16.86 7.30
CA THR A 75 -8.59 18.12 7.84
C THR A 75 -10.03 17.91 8.29
N SER A 76 -10.82 17.15 7.52
CA SER A 76 -12.18 16.74 7.87
C SER A 76 -12.54 15.41 7.17
N GLY A 77 -13.71 14.88 7.50
CA GLY A 77 -14.19 13.57 7.03
C GLY A 77 -13.83 12.45 7.99
N ALA A 78 -14.11 11.22 7.58
CA ALA A 78 -13.85 10.02 8.37
C ALA A 78 -12.95 9.05 7.62
N TYR A 79 -12.07 8.38 8.36
CA TYR A 79 -11.26 7.26 7.89
C TYR A 79 -11.34 6.11 8.90
N ILE A 80 -11.93 5.02 8.47
CA ILE A 80 -12.02 3.77 9.22
C ILE A 80 -11.06 2.77 8.60
N LEU A 81 -10.13 2.24 9.40
CA LEU A 81 -9.19 1.19 9.02
C LEU A 81 -9.48 -0.05 9.86
N ASP A 82 -9.86 -1.14 9.18
CA ASP A 82 -10.14 -2.43 9.82
C ASP A 82 -11.17 -2.30 10.98
N GLY A 83 -12.24 -1.53 10.74
CA GLY A 83 -13.33 -1.25 11.69
C GLY A 83 -12.99 -0.20 12.77
N GLN A 84 -11.81 0.41 12.74
CA GLN A 84 -11.36 1.38 13.73
C GLN A 84 -11.29 2.79 13.13
N ASP A 85 -12.00 3.78 13.70
CA ASP A 85 -11.88 5.18 13.28
C ASP A 85 -10.52 5.74 13.69
N VAL A 86 -9.67 6.02 12.70
CA VAL A 86 -8.32 6.55 12.88
C VAL A 86 -8.24 8.07 12.68
N SER A 87 -9.32 8.71 12.21
CA SER A 87 -9.33 10.14 11.83
C SER A 87 -8.93 11.07 12.97
N ARG A 88 -9.28 10.72 14.21
CA ARG A 88 -9.10 11.55 15.41
C ARG A 88 -8.05 11.04 16.39
N MET A 89 -7.34 9.96 16.03
CA MET A 89 -6.33 9.36 16.90
C MET A 89 -5.16 10.28 17.18
N SER A 90 -4.54 10.14 18.35
CA SER A 90 -3.27 10.82 18.68
C SER A 90 -2.13 10.31 17.79
N LYS A 91 -1.02 11.05 17.73
CA LYS A 91 0.17 10.63 16.95
C LYS A 91 0.68 9.26 17.38
N ASP A 92 0.69 8.97 18.68
CA ASP A 92 1.15 7.70 19.23
C ASP A 92 0.18 6.54 18.90
N GLN A 93 -1.13 6.80 18.93
CA GLN A 93 -2.13 5.82 18.50
C GLN A 93 -1.98 5.52 17.00
N LEU A 94 -1.81 6.53 16.15
CA LEU A 94 -1.56 6.35 14.72
C LEU A 94 -0.24 5.58 14.49
N ALA A 95 0.81 5.85 15.26
CA ALA A 95 2.06 5.10 15.16
C ALA A 95 1.88 3.62 15.52
N SER A 96 1.07 3.32 16.55
CA SER A 96 0.73 1.93 16.91
C SER A 96 -0.08 1.23 15.82
N VAL A 97 -1.12 1.89 15.27
CA VAL A 97 -1.92 1.37 14.16
C VAL A 97 -1.04 1.10 12.95
N ARG A 98 -0.22 2.06 12.56
CA ARG A 98 0.72 1.96 11.44
C ARG A 98 1.66 0.76 11.60
N ASN A 99 2.27 0.59 12.75
CA ASN A 99 3.21 -0.52 13.00
C ASN A 99 2.54 -1.90 12.89
N LYS A 100 1.27 -2.01 13.33
CA LYS A 100 0.55 -3.29 13.41
C LYS A 100 -0.24 -3.65 12.17
N LYS A 101 -0.79 -2.63 11.48
CA LYS A 101 -1.79 -2.84 10.42
C LYS A 101 -1.27 -2.53 9.02
N ILE A 102 -0.19 -1.76 8.89
CA ILE A 102 0.24 -1.19 7.61
C ILE A 102 1.69 -1.54 7.32
N GLY A 103 1.91 -2.19 6.18
CA GLY A 103 3.23 -2.36 5.60
C GLY A 103 3.47 -1.31 4.51
N PHE A 104 4.60 -0.60 4.56
CA PHE A 104 4.96 0.41 3.56
C PHE A 104 6.04 -0.09 2.63
N VAL A 105 5.82 0.11 1.33
CA VAL A 105 6.79 -0.07 0.25
C VAL A 105 6.93 1.26 -0.48
N PHE A 106 8.13 1.83 -0.54
CA PHE A 106 8.40 3.15 -1.13
C PHE A 106 9.27 3.02 -2.38
N GLN A 107 9.12 3.95 -3.29
CA GLN A 107 9.95 4.08 -4.50
C GLN A 107 11.46 4.11 -4.18
N SER A 108 11.87 4.82 -3.13
CA SER A 108 13.27 4.96 -2.71
C SER A 108 13.70 3.91 -1.69
N TYR A 109 12.96 2.78 -1.58
CA TYR A 109 13.20 1.68 -0.65
C TYR A 109 13.18 2.06 0.83
N ASN A 110 13.65 3.23 1.20
CA ASN A 110 13.76 3.77 2.57
C ASN A 110 14.43 2.79 3.55
N LEU A 111 15.49 2.12 3.08
CA LEU A 111 16.32 1.25 3.92
C LEU A 111 17.36 2.10 4.67
N LEU A 112 17.65 1.71 5.92
CA LEU A 112 18.69 2.35 6.70
C LEU A 112 20.06 1.88 6.18
N PRO A 113 20.89 2.78 5.60
CA PRO A 113 22.09 2.39 4.86
C PRO A 113 23.20 1.77 5.73
N ARG A 114 23.17 2.07 7.05
CA ARG A 114 24.14 1.50 8.01
C ARG A 114 23.72 0.14 8.56
N PHE A 115 22.51 -0.32 8.26
CA PHE A 115 21.95 -1.58 8.74
C PHE A 115 22.02 -2.63 7.63
N THR A 116 22.26 -3.88 8.02
CA THR A 116 22.11 -5.01 7.09
C THR A 116 20.65 -5.24 6.72
N ALA A 117 20.38 -6.03 5.68
CA ALA A 117 19.01 -6.42 5.31
C ALA A 117 18.25 -6.99 6.51
N ALA A 118 18.82 -7.96 7.23
CA ALA A 118 18.18 -8.55 8.41
C ALA A 118 17.89 -7.51 9.52
N LYS A 119 18.81 -6.55 9.76
CA LYS A 119 18.58 -5.48 10.74
C LYS A 119 17.50 -4.49 10.31
N ASN A 120 17.38 -4.20 9.00
CA ASN A 120 16.30 -3.39 8.47
C ASN A 120 14.93 -4.04 8.72
N LEU A 121 14.82 -5.36 8.59
CA LEU A 121 13.59 -6.10 8.87
C LEU A 121 13.31 -6.21 10.38
N ALA A 122 14.35 -6.35 11.22
CA ALA A 122 14.16 -6.44 12.67
C ALA A 122 13.61 -5.15 13.30
N LEU A 123 13.89 -3.99 12.69
CA LEU A 123 13.56 -2.68 13.24
C LEU A 123 12.05 -2.48 13.52
N PRO A 124 11.10 -2.75 12.61
CA PRO A 124 9.67 -2.59 12.90
C PRO A 124 9.18 -3.44 14.07
N MET A 125 9.77 -4.60 14.31
CA MET A 125 9.40 -5.49 15.42
C MET A 125 9.80 -4.93 16.78
N MET A 126 10.80 -4.04 16.86
CA MET A 126 11.22 -3.39 18.11
C MET A 126 10.17 -2.39 18.62
N TYR A 127 9.34 -1.84 17.73
CA TYR A 127 8.29 -0.86 18.05
C TYR A 127 6.91 -1.49 18.23
N ASN A 128 6.79 -2.81 18.11
CA ASN A 128 5.54 -3.53 18.29
C ASN A 128 5.26 -3.74 19.79
N GLY A 129 4.91 -2.69 20.52
CA GLY A 129 4.80 -2.58 21.99
C GLY A 129 3.99 -3.64 22.77
N GLN A 130 3.63 -4.76 22.16
CA GLN A 130 2.93 -5.88 22.77
C GLN A 130 3.76 -7.19 22.83
N SER A 131 4.90 -7.27 22.15
CA SER A 131 5.70 -8.49 22.18
C SER A 131 7.01 -8.26 22.91
N HIS A 132 7.23 -8.97 24.00
CA HIS A 132 8.55 -9.20 24.59
C HIS A 132 9.40 -10.13 23.69
N THR A 133 9.35 -9.88 22.35
CA THR A 133 10.10 -10.66 21.37
C THR A 133 11.58 -10.45 21.62
N SER A 134 12.31 -11.50 21.89
CA SER A 134 13.76 -11.44 22.10
C SER A 134 14.51 -11.02 20.82
N ASP A 135 15.73 -10.54 20.95
CA ASP A 135 16.59 -10.23 19.79
C ASP A 135 16.80 -11.45 18.88
N LYS A 136 16.85 -12.64 19.47
CA LYS A 136 16.99 -13.90 18.74
C LYS A 136 15.74 -14.16 17.89
N GLU A 137 14.55 -14.10 18.46
CA GLU A 137 13.28 -14.31 17.72
C GLU A 137 13.08 -13.29 16.60
N ARG A 138 13.42 -11.99 16.85
CA ARG A 138 13.37 -10.96 15.80
C ARG A 138 14.32 -11.29 14.64
N THR A 139 15.51 -11.77 14.96
CA THR A 139 16.52 -12.15 13.95
C THR A 139 16.05 -13.36 13.16
N GLU A 140 15.54 -14.40 13.81
CA GLU A 140 15.03 -15.61 13.16
C GLU A 140 13.85 -15.27 12.22
N ARG A 141 12.90 -14.43 12.67
CA ARG A 141 11.79 -13.96 11.84
C ARG A 141 12.27 -13.12 10.65
N ALA A 142 13.23 -12.24 10.86
CA ALA A 142 13.83 -11.44 9.77
C ALA A 142 14.50 -12.33 8.72
N LEU A 143 15.23 -13.37 9.15
CA LEU A 143 15.88 -14.32 8.23
C LEU A 143 14.86 -15.14 7.44
N ALA A 144 13.84 -15.67 8.10
CA ALA A 144 12.75 -16.41 7.44
C ALA A 144 12.02 -15.53 6.41
N MET A 145 11.79 -14.24 6.72
CA MET A 145 11.16 -13.31 5.81
C MET A 145 12.04 -12.97 4.60
N LEU A 146 13.38 -12.83 4.80
CA LEU A 146 14.32 -12.65 3.68
C LEU A 146 14.37 -13.87 2.79
N GLU A 147 14.34 -15.07 3.36
CA GLU A 147 14.26 -16.31 2.60
C GLU A 147 13.01 -16.37 1.72
N SER A 148 11.85 -15.95 2.25
CA SER A 148 10.59 -15.96 1.51
C SER A 148 10.57 -15.03 0.27
N VAL A 149 11.47 -14.04 0.20
CA VAL A 149 11.66 -13.14 -0.95
C VAL A 149 12.93 -13.47 -1.75
N GLY A 150 13.55 -14.65 -1.53
CA GLY A 150 14.72 -15.13 -2.24
C GLY A 150 16.02 -14.38 -1.91
N LEU A 151 16.15 -13.86 -0.68
CA LEU A 151 17.31 -13.07 -0.22
C LEU A 151 17.94 -13.61 1.07
N GLY A 152 17.75 -14.88 1.40
CA GLY A 152 18.32 -15.49 2.60
C GLY A 152 19.85 -15.37 2.66
N ASP A 153 20.55 -15.60 1.53
CA ASP A 153 22.00 -15.45 1.38
C ASP A 153 22.49 -13.99 1.48
N ARG A 154 21.58 -13.02 1.34
CA ARG A 154 21.85 -11.57 1.39
C ARG A 154 21.54 -10.93 2.75
N ALA A 155 21.16 -11.69 3.76
CA ALA A 155 20.74 -11.19 5.07
C ALA A 155 21.76 -10.27 5.76
N ARG A 156 23.05 -10.49 5.52
CA ARG A 156 24.15 -9.69 6.10
C ARG A 156 24.59 -8.52 5.24
N HIS A 157 24.10 -8.40 3.99
CA HIS A 157 24.44 -7.30 3.08
C HIS A 157 23.76 -6.00 3.52
N ARG A 158 24.44 -4.88 3.26
CA ARG A 158 23.90 -3.53 3.43
C ARG A 158 23.22 -3.09 2.13
N PRO A 159 22.35 -2.05 2.16
CA PRO A 159 21.66 -1.57 0.98
C PRO A 159 22.58 -1.25 -0.20
N ASN A 160 23.75 -0.64 0.02
CA ASN A 160 24.73 -0.33 -1.02
C ASN A 160 25.42 -1.55 -1.64
N GLU A 161 25.22 -2.73 -1.09
CA GLU A 161 25.74 -4.01 -1.59
C GLU A 161 24.69 -4.83 -2.34
N LEU A 162 23.48 -4.26 -2.53
CA LEU A 162 22.31 -4.87 -3.16
C LEU A 162 21.90 -4.11 -4.43
N SER A 163 21.42 -4.84 -5.45
CA SER A 163 20.79 -4.22 -6.62
C SER A 163 19.48 -3.50 -6.23
N GLY A 164 18.95 -2.62 -7.09
CA GLY A 164 17.69 -1.93 -6.85
C GLY A 164 16.53 -2.89 -6.59
N GLY A 165 16.37 -3.94 -7.42
CA GLY A 165 15.34 -4.96 -7.22
C GLY A 165 15.52 -5.75 -5.92
N GLN A 166 16.79 -6.04 -5.52
CA GLN A 166 17.06 -6.67 -4.23
C GLN A 166 16.71 -5.74 -3.06
N GLN A 167 17.05 -4.45 -3.14
CA GLN A 167 16.66 -3.46 -2.12
C GLN A 167 15.14 -3.35 -2.00
N GLN A 168 14.41 -3.38 -3.10
CA GLN A 168 12.95 -3.33 -3.09
C GLN A 168 12.36 -4.60 -2.48
N ARG A 169 12.90 -5.79 -2.77
CA ARG A 169 12.48 -7.03 -2.09
C ARG A 169 12.76 -7.00 -0.59
N VAL A 170 13.88 -6.42 -0.15
CA VAL A 170 14.14 -6.17 1.29
C VAL A 170 13.10 -5.21 1.88
N ALA A 171 12.71 -4.14 1.16
CA ALA A 171 11.68 -3.20 1.61
C ALA A 171 10.30 -3.87 1.73
N ILE A 172 9.94 -4.73 0.78
CA ILE A 172 8.71 -5.53 0.84
C ILE A 172 8.74 -6.50 2.03
N ALA A 173 9.82 -7.25 2.20
CA ALA A 173 9.98 -8.15 3.34
C ALA A 173 9.89 -7.41 4.69
N ARG A 174 10.47 -6.20 4.78
CA ARG A 174 10.32 -5.34 5.95
C ARG A 174 8.86 -4.92 6.18
N ALA A 175 8.14 -4.61 5.12
CA ALA A 175 6.74 -4.23 5.21
C ALA A 175 5.87 -5.37 5.76
N LEU A 176 6.23 -6.62 5.48
CA LEU A 176 5.48 -7.83 5.86
C LEU A 176 5.79 -8.34 7.27
N VAL A 177 6.91 -7.93 7.87
CA VAL A 177 7.46 -8.57 9.07
C VAL A 177 6.53 -8.58 10.30
N ASN A 178 5.59 -7.64 10.38
CA ASN A 178 4.59 -7.55 11.46
C ASN A 178 3.21 -8.11 11.06
N ASP A 179 3.09 -8.88 9.96
CA ASP A 179 1.84 -9.42 9.42
C ASP A 179 0.74 -8.34 9.26
N PRO A 180 0.98 -7.30 8.45
CA PRO A 180 0.07 -6.18 8.32
C PRO A 180 -1.24 -6.60 7.61
N SER A 181 -2.34 -5.88 7.90
CA SER A 181 -3.62 -6.08 7.20
C SER A 181 -3.59 -5.54 5.77
N ILE A 182 -2.70 -4.58 5.48
CA ILE A 182 -2.60 -3.90 4.19
C ILE A 182 -1.15 -3.54 3.86
N ILE A 183 -0.80 -3.68 2.58
CA ILE A 183 0.42 -3.13 2.00
C ILE A 183 0.07 -1.85 1.24
N LEU A 184 0.74 -0.76 1.58
CA LEU A 184 0.69 0.51 0.87
C LEU A 184 1.98 0.68 0.08
N ALA A 185 1.90 0.62 -1.26
CA ALA A 185 3.04 0.70 -2.17
C ALA A 185 3.02 2.03 -2.93
N ASP A 186 3.97 2.91 -2.66
CA ASP A 186 4.12 4.20 -3.32
C ASP A 186 5.18 4.10 -4.42
N GLU A 187 4.74 4.06 -5.66
CA GLU A 187 5.55 3.88 -6.87
C GLU A 187 6.61 2.76 -6.73
N PRO A 188 6.20 1.52 -6.43
CA PRO A 188 7.13 0.46 -6.02
C PRO A 188 8.13 0.03 -7.10
N THR A 189 7.89 0.40 -8.35
CA THR A 189 8.70 0.08 -9.53
C THR A 189 9.47 1.27 -10.09
N GLY A 190 9.18 2.50 -9.66
CA GLY A 190 9.62 3.72 -10.30
C GLY A 190 11.14 3.99 -10.35
N ASN A 191 11.96 3.25 -9.61
CA ASN A 191 13.42 3.32 -9.64
C ASN A 191 14.08 2.03 -10.18
N LEU A 192 13.33 1.18 -10.86
CA LEU A 192 13.78 -0.13 -11.32
C LEU A 192 13.78 -0.22 -12.84
N ASP A 193 14.63 -1.07 -13.38
CA ASP A 193 14.55 -1.50 -14.77
C ASP A 193 13.29 -2.36 -14.99
N THR A 194 12.90 -2.53 -16.25
CA THR A 194 11.67 -3.26 -16.64
C THR A 194 11.62 -4.68 -16.07
N HIS A 195 12.75 -5.41 -16.11
CA HIS A 195 12.80 -6.79 -15.61
C HIS A 195 12.58 -6.83 -14.09
N SER A 196 13.31 -6.01 -13.34
CA SER A 196 13.16 -5.89 -11.88
C SER A 196 11.75 -5.41 -11.49
N SER A 197 11.16 -4.49 -12.27
CA SER A 197 9.78 -4.02 -12.07
C SER A 197 8.78 -5.17 -12.13
N MET A 198 8.93 -6.06 -13.12
CA MET A 198 8.06 -7.23 -13.26
C MET A 198 8.22 -8.19 -12.10
N GLU A 199 9.45 -8.48 -11.66
CA GLU A 199 9.69 -9.32 -10.47
C GLU A 199 9.03 -8.76 -9.22
N ILE A 200 9.05 -7.43 -9.01
CA ILE A 200 8.39 -6.79 -7.87
C ILE A 200 6.87 -6.91 -7.97
N MET A 201 6.31 -6.72 -9.17
CA MET A 201 4.87 -6.92 -9.38
C MET A 201 4.45 -8.37 -9.11
N ASP A 202 5.25 -9.36 -9.52
CA ASP A 202 5.00 -10.78 -9.23
C ASP A 202 5.01 -11.06 -7.73
N VAL A 203 5.93 -10.44 -6.97
CA VAL A 203 5.92 -10.52 -5.49
C VAL A 203 4.64 -9.93 -4.91
N LEU A 204 4.19 -8.76 -5.37
CA LEU A 204 2.94 -8.13 -4.89
C LEU A 204 1.70 -8.96 -5.26
N HIS A 205 1.66 -9.54 -6.47
CA HIS A 205 0.60 -10.47 -6.86
C HIS A 205 0.57 -11.71 -5.99
N HIS A 206 1.72 -12.33 -5.74
CA HIS A 206 1.78 -13.50 -4.87
C HIS A 206 1.28 -13.19 -3.44
N LEU A 207 1.54 -11.99 -2.92
CA LEU A 207 0.98 -11.55 -1.63
C LEU A 207 -0.54 -11.39 -1.69
N HIS A 208 -1.04 -10.78 -2.77
CA HIS A 208 -2.48 -10.63 -3.02
C HIS A 208 -3.18 -11.99 -3.11
N ASP A 209 -2.63 -12.94 -3.86
CA ASP A 209 -3.17 -14.30 -4.02
C ASP A 209 -3.26 -15.05 -2.68
N ARG A 210 -2.43 -14.66 -1.71
CA ARG A 210 -2.48 -15.17 -0.33
C ARG A 210 -3.44 -14.40 0.57
N GLY A 211 -4.22 -13.47 0.01
CA GLY A 211 -5.26 -12.70 0.71
C GLY A 211 -4.77 -11.39 1.33
N THR A 212 -3.53 -10.94 1.04
CA THR A 212 -3.05 -9.63 1.49
C THR A 212 -3.71 -8.53 0.66
N THR A 213 -4.27 -7.52 1.32
CA THR A 213 -4.78 -6.32 0.64
C THR A 213 -3.62 -5.44 0.20
N VAL A 214 -3.63 -5.00 -1.07
CA VAL A 214 -2.60 -4.12 -1.63
C VAL A 214 -3.24 -2.85 -2.18
N VAL A 215 -2.76 -1.69 -1.75
CA VAL A 215 -3.08 -0.40 -2.37
C VAL A 215 -1.78 0.19 -2.90
N MET A 216 -1.71 0.36 -4.20
CA MET A 216 -0.53 0.85 -4.90
C MET A 216 -0.83 2.22 -5.53
N VAL A 217 0.09 3.17 -5.37
CA VAL A 217 0.11 4.41 -6.16
C VAL A 217 1.10 4.23 -7.30
N THR A 218 0.70 4.54 -8.52
CA THR A 218 1.57 4.57 -9.69
C THR A 218 1.05 5.56 -10.73
N HIS A 219 1.94 6.08 -11.54
CA HIS A 219 1.59 6.83 -12.76
C HIS A 219 1.78 5.99 -14.03
N GLU A 220 2.34 4.78 -13.91
CA GLU A 220 2.58 3.87 -15.02
C GLU A 220 1.32 3.05 -15.33
N VAL A 221 0.79 3.20 -16.55
CA VAL A 221 -0.43 2.52 -17.03
C VAL A 221 -0.28 1.00 -16.98
N ASP A 222 0.86 0.48 -17.45
CA ASP A 222 1.12 -0.97 -17.51
C ASP A 222 1.19 -1.60 -16.12
N ILE A 223 1.73 -0.87 -15.15
CA ILE A 223 1.78 -1.31 -13.75
C ILE A 223 0.37 -1.27 -13.13
N ALA A 224 -0.37 -0.18 -13.35
CA ALA A 224 -1.74 -0.05 -12.83
C ALA A 224 -2.70 -1.09 -13.40
N SER A 225 -2.53 -1.46 -14.69
CA SER A 225 -3.38 -2.46 -15.36
C SER A 225 -3.27 -3.86 -14.76
N ARG A 226 -2.26 -4.11 -13.95
CA ARG A 226 -2.08 -5.37 -13.23
C ARG A 226 -2.87 -5.45 -11.93
N ALA A 227 -3.40 -4.34 -11.42
CA ALA A 227 -4.31 -4.35 -10.28
C ALA A 227 -5.71 -4.84 -10.69
N GLY A 228 -6.49 -5.38 -9.75
CA GLY A 228 -7.88 -5.79 -9.98
C GLY A 228 -8.83 -4.59 -10.13
N ARG A 229 -8.42 -3.42 -9.62
CA ARG A 229 -9.23 -2.19 -9.59
C ARG A 229 -8.34 -0.97 -9.72
N VAL A 230 -8.78 0.02 -10.52
CA VAL A 230 -8.07 1.30 -10.69
C VAL A 230 -8.96 2.46 -10.27
N ILE A 231 -8.42 3.27 -9.38
CA ILE A 231 -9.00 4.55 -8.93
C ILE A 231 -8.19 5.67 -9.56
N TYR A 232 -8.86 6.59 -10.27
CA TYR A 232 -8.20 7.75 -10.84
C TYR A 232 -8.49 9.00 -10.03
N LEU A 233 -7.42 9.63 -9.51
CA LEU A 233 -7.47 10.84 -8.70
C LEU A 233 -7.07 12.05 -9.55
N GLN A 234 -7.89 13.09 -9.53
CA GLN A 234 -7.64 14.36 -10.23
C GLN A 234 -8.06 15.53 -9.34
N ASP A 235 -7.20 16.53 -9.19
CA ASP A 235 -7.46 17.76 -8.41
C ASP A 235 -8.04 17.51 -7.00
N GLY A 236 -7.55 16.45 -6.35
CA GLY A 236 -7.97 16.05 -5.00
C GLY A 236 -9.31 15.32 -4.93
N GLN A 237 -9.87 14.87 -6.05
CA GLN A 237 -11.12 14.12 -6.13
C GLN A 237 -10.96 12.81 -6.89
N ILE A 238 -11.74 11.79 -6.53
CA ILE A 238 -11.84 10.57 -7.33
C ILE A 238 -12.80 10.84 -8.49
N VAL A 239 -12.27 10.75 -9.72
CA VAL A 239 -13.05 10.97 -10.96
C VAL A 239 -13.40 9.65 -11.66
N SER A 240 -12.72 8.57 -11.33
CA SER A 240 -13.04 7.22 -11.82
C SER A 240 -12.65 6.19 -10.77
N ASP A 241 -13.48 5.14 -10.65
CA ASP A 241 -13.27 3.99 -9.78
C ASP A 241 -13.88 2.77 -10.47
N ARG A 242 -13.03 1.86 -10.98
CA ARG A 242 -13.46 0.76 -11.84
C ARG A 242 -12.69 -0.53 -11.56
N MET A 243 -13.41 -1.63 -11.60
CA MET A 243 -12.87 -2.99 -11.49
C MET A 243 -12.16 -3.46 -12.78
N ASP A 244 -12.40 -2.82 -13.93
CA ASP A 244 -11.67 -3.10 -15.18
C ASP A 244 -10.44 -2.19 -15.25
N ALA A 245 -9.36 -2.65 -14.65
CA ALA A 245 -8.10 -1.91 -14.54
C ALA A 245 -7.49 -1.55 -15.90
N SER A 246 -7.52 -2.47 -16.88
CA SER A 246 -6.90 -2.28 -18.19
C SER A 246 -7.54 -1.12 -18.97
N ARG A 247 -8.86 -1.04 -18.99
CA ARG A 247 -9.58 0.06 -19.66
C ARG A 247 -9.43 1.39 -18.95
N THR A 248 -9.41 1.39 -17.62
CA THR A 248 -9.27 2.63 -16.84
C THR A 248 -7.88 3.18 -16.95
N ALA A 249 -6.85 2.35 -16.81
CA ALA A 249 -5.46 2.76 -16.96
C ALA A 249 -5.19 3.36 -18.37
N ALA A 250 -5.67 2.70 -19.45
CA ALA A 250 -5.52 3.19 -20.81
C ALA A 250 -6.27 4.52 -21.07
N ALA A 251 -7.46 4.71 -20.50
CA ALA A 251 -8.26 5.91 -20.71
C ALA A 251 -7.64 7.19 -20.12
N TYR A 252 -6.90 7.06 -19.01
CA TYR A 252 -6.33 8.20 -18.28
C TYR A 252 -4.80 8.30 -18.39
N GLY A 253 -4.12 7.26 -18.87
CA GLY A 253 -2.66 7.26 -19.00
C GLY A 253 -2.10 8.12 -20.14
N HIS A 254 -2.94 8.51 -21.10
CA HIS A 254 -2.53 9.33 -22.26
C HIS A 254 -2.67 10.85 -22.05
N THR A 255 -3.06 11.33 -20.87
CA THR A 255 -3.29 12.77 -20.63
C THR A 255 -2.04 13.58 -20.28
N ASP A 256 -0.89 12.93 -20.04
CA ASP A 256 0.36 13.62 -19.68
C ASP A 256 1.29 13.97 -20.86
N GLY A 257 0.83 13.85 -22.11
CA GLY A 257 1.67 13.96 -23.31
C GLY A 257 1.39 15.10 -24.27
N SER A 258 0.56 16.12 -23.96
CA SER A 258 0.31 17.21 -24.90
C SER A 258 -0.05 18.54 -24.24
N VAL A 259 0.93 19.23 -23.70
CA VAL A 259 0.98 20.71 -23.76
C VAL A 259 2.44 21.07 -24.02
N GLY A 260 2.73 21.42 -25.29
CA GLY A 260 3.98 22.00 -25.69
C GLY A 260 4.11 23.47 -25.27
#